data_2ba8f3a671b7786dab0e469a89c84913
#
_entry.id   2ba8f3a671b7786dab0e469a89c84913
#
_cell.length_a   1.000
_cell.length_b   1.000
_cell.length_c   1.000
_cell.angle_alpha   90.00
_cell.angle_beta   90.00
_cell.angle_gamma   90.00
#
_symmetry.space_group_name_H-M   'P 1'
#
loop_
_entity.id
_entity.type
_entity.pdbx_description
1 polymer ?
#
loop_
_entity_poly.entity_id
_entity_poly.type
_entity_poly.pdbx_seq_one_letter_code
_entity_poly.pdbx_strand_id
1 'polypeptide(L)'
;KEGAMITYYLKEGKKKSSEKNKDDNATENEMNKTDSVSRKDTEKKKLSGVQKKDSIMFQFYDGDRLIRTIKTKTPEKAGFHRIYWEMDEKGSDRPSRKIPKNKNERGGTNVKPGTYKVKVTYGEMTDDTMIEVKSDPRLNVSTTSINEVYEASKKLESFTQTAADAVKQLVESKTVADKYQKELKELDEEKYKDQIKASKDIKKAIDSIIALYLGKEDKRQGITRNPEITVMQRIGNASRYVRTRKTGITATENQMIQFAVDELTSALQKTNAFFNEKWKPYREEIEKQDVSPFKETKTFSLD
;
A
#
# COMPACT_ATOMS: atom_id res chain seq x y z
N LYS A 1 -22.59 5.91 -12.59
CA LYS A 1 -21.50 6.01 -11.59
C LYS A 1 -21.94 7.03 -10.57
N GLU A 2 -21.76 6.72 -9.30
CA GLU A 2 -22.00 7.64 -8.19
C GLU A 2 -20.78 8.53 -8.02
N GLY A 3 -20.97 9.78 -7.54
CA GLY A 3 -19.89 10.71 -7.26
C GLY A 3 -19.96 12.01 -8.06
N ALA A 4 -19.02 12.91 -7.79
CA ALA A 4 -18.87 14.17 -8.49
C ALA A 4 -18.22 13.94 -9.86
N MET A 5 -18.91 14.36 -10.93
CA MET A 5 -18.40 14.25 -12.29
C MET A 5 -17.55 15.48 -12.62
N ILE A 6 -16.29 15.28 -12.96
CA ILE A 6 -15.37 16.35 -13.33
C ILE A 6 -15.09 16.22 -14.82
N THR A 7 -15.45 17.27 -15.57
CA THR A 7 -15.16 17.37 -17.00
C THR A 7 -13.95 18.27 -17.21
N TYR A 8 -12.98 17.82 -17.99
CA TYR A 8 -11.80 18.58 -18.34
C TYR A 8 -11.54 18.53 -19.84
N TYR A 9 -10.89 19.54 -20.36
CA TYR A 9 -10.52 19.65 -21.76
C TYR A 9 -9.02 19.41 -21.92
N LEU A 10 -8.65 18.47 -22.78
CA LEU A 10 -7.26 18.18 -23.12
C LEU A 10 -6.97 18.70 -24.53
N LYS A 11 -6.08 19.68 -24.62
CA LYS A 11 -5.73 20.32 -25.92
C LYS A 11 -4.99 19.35 -26.83
N GLU A 12 -4.12 18.49 -26.29
CA GLU A 12 -3.35 17.50 -27.05
C GLU A 12 -3.44 16.15 -26.35
N GLY A 13 -3.76 15.10 -27.08
CA GLY A 13 -3.76 13.72 -26.58
C GLY A 13 -2.35 13.14 -26.47
N LYS A 14 -2.27 11.87 -26.03
CA LYS A 14 -1.00 11.14 -25.94
C LYS A 14 -0.35 11.03 -27.32
N LYS A 15 0.86 11.58 -27.51
CA LYS A 15 1.63 11.37 -28.75
C LYS A 15 1.99 9.88 -28.83
N LYS A 16 1.54 9.20 -29.89
CA LYS A 16 2.03 7.84 -30.19
C LYS A 16 3.54 7.93 -30.34
N SER A 17 4.28 7.20 -29.53
CA SER A 17 5.68 6.93 -29.83
C SER A 17 5.68 6.21 -31.17
N SER A 18 6.33 6.81 -32.18
CA SER A 18 6.54 6.14 -33.45
C SER A 18 7.16 4.78 -33.18
N GLU A 19 6.47 3.73 -33.62
CA GLU A 19 7.04 2.40 -33.71
C GLU A 19 8.36 2.51 -34.48
N LYS A 20 9.44 2.13 -33.81
CA LYS A 20 10.69 1.86 -34.50
C LYS A 20 10.41 0.68 -35.41
N ASN A 21 10.37 0.94 -36.70
CA ASN A 21 10.45 -0.06 -37.75
C ASN A 21 11.62 -0.99 -37.43
N LYS A 22 11.31 -2.26 -37.23
CA LYS A 22 12.25 -3.33 -37.45
C LYS A 22 12.33 -3.51 -38.96
N ASP A 23 13.35 -2.98 -39.54
CA ASP A 23 13.89 -3.52 -40.79
C ASP A 23 15.25 -4.11 -40.49
N ASP A 24 15.32 -5.40 -40.77
CA ASP A 24 16.51 -6.21 -40.80
C ASP A 24 17.50 -5.60 -41.80
N ASN A 25 18.75 -5.42 -41.41
CA ASN A 25 19.84 -6.00 -42.18
C ASN A 25 21.16 -6.00 -41.40
N ALA A 26 21.83 -7.13 -41.58
CA ALA A 26 23.12 -7.50 -41.04
C ALA A 26 24.24 -6.55 -41.49
N THR A 27 25.25 -6.46 -40.76
CA THR A 27 26.68 -6.82 -41.03
C THR A 27 27.64 -5.92 -40.28
N GLU A 28 28.42 -6.60 -39.49
CA GLU A 28 29.86 -6.47 -39.21
C GLU A 28 30.53 -5.15 -38.80
N ASN A 29 31.27 -5.36 -37.75
CA ASN A 29 32.66 -4.96 -37.46
C ASN A 29 32.98 -3.73 -36.60
N GLU A 30 33.58 -4.12 -35.53
CA GLU A 30 34.88 -3.75 -34.97
C GLU A 30 35.09 -2.48 -34.13
N MET A 31 35.47 -2.80 -32.92
CA MET A 31 36.68 -2.38 -32.18
C MET A 31 36.86 -0.96 -31.65
N ASN A 32 37.02 -0.98 -30.32
CA ASN A 32 37.98 -0.18 -29.54
C ASN A 32 37.77 1.31 -29.29
N LYS A 33 37.61 1.70 -28.08
CA LYS A 33 38.63 2.09 -27.09
C LYS A 33 38.06 2.81 -25.86
N THR A 34 38.43 2.22 -24.75
CA THR A 34 39.00 2.79 -23.50
C THR A 34 38.67 4.24 -23.08
N ASP A 35 38.30 4.24 -21.78
CA ASP A 35 38.68 5.15 -20.70
C ASP A 35 38.10 6.57 -20.65
N SER A 36 37.35 6.85 -19.63
CA SER A 36 37.87 7.47 -18.41
C SER A 36 36.69 7.88 -17.46
N VAL A 37 36.92 7.55 -16.25
CA VAL A 37 36.23 7.91 -15.03
C VAL A 37 35.92 9.40 -14.96
N SER A 38 34.63 9.71 -14.69
CA SER A 38 34.31 10.91 -13.92
C SER A 38 33.14 10.64 -12.99
N ARG A 39 33.49 10.37 -11.75
CA ARG A 39 32.61 10.42 -10.58
C ARG A 39 32.35 11.90 -10.27
N LYS A 40 31.24 12.44 -10.74
CA LYS A 40 30.61 13.65 -10.19
C LYS A 40 29.37 13.96 -11.01
N ASP A 41 28.24 13.26 -10.75
CA ASP A 41 26.91 13.74 -11.17
C ASP A 41 25.76 12.87 -10.59
N THR A 42 25.96 12.30 -9.38
CA THR A 42 24.92 11.44 -8.77
C THR A 42 24.09 12.14 -7.69
N GLU A 43 24.28 13.42 -7.44
CA GLU A 43 23.55 14.12 -6.36
C GLU A 43 22.56 15.23 -6.79
N LYS A 44 22.39 15.47 -8.08
CA LYS A 44 21.46 16.52 -8.57
C LYS A 44 20.17 16.00 -9.22
N LYS A 45 19.83 14.72 -9.10
CA LYS A 45 18.64 14.15 -9.75
C LYS A 45 17.47 13.82 -8.80
N LYS A 46 17.42 14.40 -7.59
CA LYS A 46 16.35 14.13 -6.60
C LYS A 46 15.36 15.26 -6.37
N LEU A 47 15.38 16.35 -7.12
CA LEU A 47 14.49 17.51 -6.90
C LEU A 47 13.86 18.11 -8.16
N SER A 48 13.65 17.33 -9.21
CA SER A 48 12.72 17.73 -10.27
C SER A 48 11.95 16.47 -10.68
N GLY A 49 10.85 16.20 -10.01
CA GLY A 49 9.85 15.25 -10.48
C GLY A 49 9.14 15.81 -11.71
N VAL A 50 9.84 15.92 -12.84
CA VAL A 50 9.19 16.14 -14.14
C VAL A 50 8.25 14.96 -14.34
N GLN A 51 6.96 15.18 -14.06
CA GLN A 51 5.94 14.18 -14.30
C GLN A 51 5.94 13.90 -15.81
N LYS A 52 6.29 12.65 -16.17
CA LYS A 52 6.14 12.21 -17.56
C LYS A 52 4.70 12.52 -17.99
N LYS A 53 4.53 13.12 -19.16
CA LYS A 53 3.21 13.45 -19.78
C LYS A 53 2.32 12.22 -20.06
N ASP A 54 2.53 11.12 -19.33
CA ASP A 54 1.79 9.87 -19.49
C ASP A 54 0.58 9.74 -18.55
N SER A 55 0.43 10.66 -17.60
CA SER A 55 -0.69 10.64 -16.65
C SER A 55 -1.18 12.04 -16.30
N ILE A 56 -2.48 12.13 -16.04
CA ILE A 56 -3.14 13.32 -15.49
C ILE A 56 -3.41 13.04 -14.00
N MET A 57 -3.07 13.99 -13.16
CA MET A 57 -3.25 13.89 -11.72
C MET A 57 -4.32 14.88 -11.25
N PHE A 58 -5.31 14.37 -10.52
CA PHE A 58 -6.37 15.14 -9.87
C PHE A 58 -6.14 15.06 -8.36
N GLN A 59 -5.98 16.21 -7.73
CA GLN A 59 -5.77 16.33 -6.29
C GLN A 59 -6.94 17.09 -5.68
N PHE A 60 -7.53 16.52 -4.63
CA PHE A 60 -8.68 17.07 -3.93
C PHE A 60 -8.23 17.58 -2.58
N TYR A 61 -8.67 18.79 -2.22
CA TYR A 61 -8.28 19.45 -0.99
C TYR A 61 -9.50 19.91 -0.19
N ASP A 62 -9.38 19.77 1.12
CA ASP A 62 -10.27 20.37 2.13
C ASP A 62 -9.48 21.51 2.80
N GLY A 63 -9.73 22.75 2.40
CA GLY A 63 -8.81 23.85 2.64
C GLY A 63 -7.43 23.58 2.05
N ASP A 64 -6.40 23.57 2.89
CA ASP A 64 -5.02 23.26 2.49
C ASP A 64 -4.66 21.77 2.61
N ARG A 65 -5.54 20.97 3.21
CA ARG A 65 -5.33 19.53 3.43
C ARG A 65 -5.62 18.73 2.17
N LEU A 66 -4.59 18.09 1.60
CA LEU A 66 -4.75 17.12 0.52
C LEU A 66 -5.49 15.88 1.05
N ILE A 67 -6.70 15.61 0.53
CA ILE A 67 -7.55 14.51 0.98
C ILE A 67 -7.56 13.32 0.02
N ARG A 68 -7.35 13.54 -1.29
CA ARG A 68 -7.41 12.47 -2.29
C ARG A 68 -6.54 12.79 -3.50
N THR A 69 -5.91 11.76 -4.08
CA THR A 69 -5.22 11.85 -5.37
C THR A 69 -5.73 10.77 -6.31
N ILE A 70 -6.21 11.18 -7.47
CA ILE A 70 -6.63 10.27 -8.54
C ILE A 70 -5.69 10.46 -9.72
N LYS A 71 -5.02 9.39 -10.15
CA LYS A 71 -4.16 9.39 -11.34
C LYS A 71 -4.84 8.62 -12.46
N THR A 72 -4.94 9.24 -13.61
CA THR A 72 -5.48 8.61 -14.82
C THR A 72 -4.43 8.60 -15.92
N LYS A 73 -4.49 7.61 -16.80
CA LYS A 73 -3.67 7.63 -18.00
C LYS A 73 -4.12 8.79 -18.91
N THR A 74 -3.18 9.46 -19.56
CA THR A 74 -3.50 10.48 -20.56
C THR A 74 -4.33 9.85 -21.68
N PRO A 75 -5.50 10.43 -22.02
CA PRO A 75 -6.30 10.00 -23.14
C PRO A 75 -5.52 10.09 -24.48
N GLU A 76 -5.82 9.18 -25.40
CA GLU A 76 -5.17 9.17 -26.72
C GLU A 76 -5.59 10.34 -27.61
N LYS A 77 -6.83 10.81 -27.44
CA LYS A 77 -7.41 11.88 -28.24
C LYS A 77 -7.51 13.18 -27.44
N ALA A 78 -7.29 14.30 -28.10
CA ALA A 78 -7.66 15.62 -27.59
C ALA A 78 -9.19 15.75 -27.45
N GLY A 79 -9.65 16.67 -26.61
CA GLY A 79 -11.06 16.95 -26.43
C GLY A 79 -11.53 16.90 -24.99
N PHE A 80 -12.83 16.76 -24.81
CA PHE A 80 -13.46 16.68 -23.50
C PHE A 80 -13.40 15.27 -22.95
N HIS A 81 -12.94 15.16 -21.68
CA HIS A 81 -12.85 13.91 -20.94
C HIS A 81 -13.50 14.07 -19.59
N ARG A 82 -13.85 12.94 -18.94
CA ARG A 82 -14.54 12.93 -17.66
C ARG A 82 -13.90 11.93 -16.71
N ILE A 83 -13.78 12.34 -15.46
CA ILE A 83 -13.50 11.44 -14.33
C ILE A 83 -14.62 11.55 -13.30
N TYR A 84 -14.66 10.61 -12.39
CA TYR A 84 -15.57 10.62 -11.25
C TYR A 84 -14.77 10.57 -9.97
N TRP A 85 -15.06 11.48 -9.08
CA TRP A 85 -14.60 11.43 -7.70
C TRP A 85 -15.76 10.91 -6.83
N GLU A 86 -15.55 9.81 -6.13
CA GLU A 86 -16.57 9.18 -5.29
C GLU A 86 -16.89 9.99 -4.01
N MET A 87 -16.43 11.24 -3.92
CA MET A 87 -16.57 12.14 -2.78
C MET A 87 -16.00 11.51 -1.51
N ASP A 88 -14.82 10.90 -1.65
CA ASP A 88 -14.12 10.19 -0.60
C ASP A 88 -12.72 10.76 -0.38
N GLU A 89 -12.19 10.55 0.81
CA GLU A 89 -10.79 10.78 1.12
C GLU A 89 -9.92 9.58 0.71
N LYS A 90 -8.62 9.73 0.82
CA LYS A 90 -7.69 8.61 0.72
C LYS A 90 -7.95 7.62 1.85
N GLY A 91 -8.20 6.38 1.49
CA GLY A 91 -8.39 5.29 2.44
C GLY A 91 -7.09 4.69 2.94
N SER A 92 -7.21 3.87 3.98
CA SER A 92 -6.12 3.11 4.57
C SER A 92 -5.64 1.96 3.67
N ASP A 93 -4.40 1.56 3.85
CA ASP A 93 -3.89 0.29 3.35
C ASP A 93 -4.67 -0.86 4.05
N ARG A 94 -4.78 -1.99 3.37
CA ARG A 94 -5.38 -3.19 3.97
C ARG A 94 -4.28 -4.20 4.30
N PRO A 95 -4.37 -4.89 5.45
CA PRO A 95 -3.44 -5.95 5.79
C PRO A 95 -3.43 -7.03 4.69
N SER A 96 -2.24 -7.49 4.34
CA SER A 96 -2.07 -8.51 3.30
C SER A 96 -0.89 -9.41 3.61
N ARG A 97 -1.03 -10.72 3.33
CA ARG A 97 0.07 -11.70 3.44
C ARG A 97 1.18 -11.49 2.40
N LYS A 98 0.90 -10.68 1.39
CA LYS A 98 1.87 -10.33 0.34
C LYS A 98 1.99 -8.82 0.28
N ILE A 99 3.23 -8.32 0.22
CA ILE A 99 3.48 -6.89 0.05
C ILE A 99 3.09 -6.52 -1.40
N PRO A 100 2.13 -5.62 -1.58
CA PRO A 100 1.70 -5.23 -2.92
C PRO A 100 2.83 -4.49 -3.63
N LYS A 101 3.14 -4.88 -4.88
CA LYS A 101 4.18 -4.24 -5.70
C LYS A 101 3.76 -2.83 -6.15
N ASN A 102 2.48 -2.63 -6.45
CA ASN A 102 1.92 -1.35 -6.87
C ASN A 102 0.92 -0.86 -5.82
N LYS A 103 1.11 0.36 -5.35
CA LYS A 103 0.19 1.02 -4.43
C LYS A 103 -0.68 2.01 -5.22
N ASN A 104 -1.86 1.55 -5.65
CA ASN A 104 -2.91 2.48 -6.06
C ASN A 104 -3.59 3.03 -4.81
N GLU A 105 -3.79 4.34 -4.76
CA GLU A 105 -4.53 4.98 -3.69
C GLU A 105 -5.99 4.50 -3.72
N ARG A 106 -6.46 3.99 -2.58
CA ARG A 106 -7.83 3.49 -2.43
C ARG A 106 -8.72 4.60 -1.90
N GLY A 107 -10.02 4.53 -2.21
CA GLY A 107 -11.03 5.33 -1.57
C GLY A 107 -11.21 4.94 -0.10
N GLY A 108 -11.53 5.92 0.71
CA GLY A 108 -11.72 5.78 2.15
C GLY A 108 -13.06 6.33 2.64
N THR A 109 -13.01 7.10 3.70
CA THR A 109 -14.18 7.74 4.30
C THR A 109 -14.74 8.81 3.37
N ASN A 110 -16.06 8.83 3.21
CA ASN A 110 -16.74 9.88 2.44
C ASN A 110 -16.53 11.24 3.10
N VAL A 111 -16.34 12.26 2.28
CA VAL A 111 -16.19 13.64 2.75
C VAL A 111 -17.51 14.16 3.31
N LYS A 112 -17.43 15.14 4.20
CA LYS A 112 -18.59 15.86 4.72
C LYS A 112 -19.14 16.84 3.67
N PRO A 113 -20.39 17.29 3.77
CA PRO A 113 -20.86 18.44 2.99
C PRO A 113 -19.94 19.65 3.21
N GLY A 114 -19.55 20.30 2.11
CA GLY A 114 -18.62 21.42 2.15
C GLY A 114 -18.06 21.74 0.76
N THR A 115 -17.15 22.68 0.70
CA THR A 115 -16.51 23.11 -0.55
C THR A 115 -15.09 22.59 -0.62
N TYR A 116 -14.76 21.90 -1.71
CA TYR A 116 -13.48 21.23 -1.93
C TYR A 116 -12.80 21.80 -3.16
N LYS A 117 -11.49 22.01 -3.06
CA LYS A 117 -10.67 22.43 -4.18
C LYS A 117 -10.18 21.21 -4.96
N VAL A 118 -10.31 21.25 -6.28
CA VAL A 118 -9.77 20.23 -7.18
C VAL A 118 -8.67 20.85 -8.01
N LYS A 119 -7.46 20.35 -7.89
CA LYS A 119 -6.30 20.74 -8.70
C LYS A 119 -5.99 19.64 -9.70
N VAL A 120 -5.91 20.02 -10.99
CA VAL A 120 -5.55 19.13 -12.08
C VAL A 120 -4.12 19.45 -12.51
N THR A 121 -3.29 18.43 -12.69
CA THR A 121 -1.91 18.58 -13.16
C THR A 121 -1.64 17.66 -14.33
N TYR A 122 -1.11 18.21 -15.42
CA TYR A 122 -0.67 17.49 -16.60
C TYR A 122 0.69 18.02 -17.06
N GLY A 123 1.75 17.26 -16.83
CA GLY A 123 3.12 17.73 -17.00
C GLY A 123 3.40 18.94 -16.13
N GLU A 124 3.72 20.09 -16.76
CA GLU A 124 3.97 21.38 -16.08
C GLU A 124 2.71 22.26 -15.97
N MET A 125 1.63 21.87 -16.65
CA MET A 125 0.38 22.62 -16.63
C MET A 125 -0.47 22.25 -15.42
N THR A 126 -1.03 23.26 -14.78
CA THR A 126 -1.97 23.09 -13.67
C THR A 126 -3.19 23.98 -13.85
N ASP A 127 -4.34 23.48 -13.42
CA ASP A 127 -5.58 24.22 -13.34
C ASP A 127 -6.34 23.79 -12.09
N ASP A 128 -7.23 24.63 -11.54
CA ASP A 128 -8.01 24.29 -10.37
C ASP A 128 -9.45 24.82 -10.42
N THR A 129 -10.32 24.18 -9.68
CA THR A 129 -11.72 24.58 -9.52
C THR A 129 -12.25 24.15 -8.15
N MET A 130 -13.41 24.69 -7.80
CA MET A 130 -14.10 24.33 -6.55
C MET A 130 -15.29 23.41 -6.83
N ILE A 131 -15.50 22.43 -5.95
CA ILE A 131 -16.66 21.54 -5.98
C ILE A 131 -17.39 21.68 -4.65
N GLU A 132 -18.69 21.97 -4.71
CA GLU A 132 -19.58 21.98 -3.56
C GLU A 132 -20.22 20.59 -3.39
N VAL A 133 -19.98 19.94 -2.26
CA VAL A 133 -20.65 18.70 -1.84
C VAL A 133 -21.79 19.06 -0.90
N LYS A 134 -23.00 18.67 -1.27
CA LYS A 134 -24.22 18.93 -0.49
C LYS A 134 -24.70 17.66 0.19
N SER A 135 -25.36 17.82 1.34
CA SER A 135 -26.12 16.72 1.95
C SER A 135 -27.29 16.31 1.04
N ASP A 136 -27.72 15.05 1.15
CA ASP A 136 -28.88 14.55 0.42
C ASP A 136 -30.15 15.31 0.89
N PRO A 137 -30.82 16.09 0.02
CA PRO A 137 -31.96 16.91 0.44
C PRO A 137 -33.16 16.08 0.86
N ARG A 138 -33.20 14.79 0.54
CA ARG A 138 -34.27 13.87 0.96
C ARG A 138 -34.13 13.41 2.41
N LEU A 139 -32.93 13.60 3.00
CA LEU A 139 -32.60 13.16 4.34
C LEU A 139 -32.46 14.40 5.25
N ASN A 140 -33.30 14.49 6.26
CA ASN A 140 -33.15 15.52 7.30
C ASN A 140 -32.12 15.05 8.34
N VAL A 141 -30.82 15.16 7.99
CA VAL A 141 -29.71 14.73 8.83
C VAL A 141 -29.00 15.94 9.42
N SER A 142 -28.81 15.95 10.73
CA SER A 142 -28.10 17.04 11.40
C SER A 142 -26.58 16.99 11.07
N THR A 143 -25.92 18.14 11.09
CA THR A 143 -24.48 18.26 10.96
C THR A 143 -23.73 17.45 12.04
N THR A 144 -24.29 17.42 13.26
CA THR A 144 -23.76 16.60 14.36
C THR A 144 -23.73 15.12 13.99
N SER A 145 -24.84 14.58 13.48
CA SER A 145 -24.91 13.17 13.05
C SER A 145 -23.94 12.83 11.92
N ILE A 146 -23.76 13.75 10.96
CA ILE A 146 -22.78 13.60 9.87
C ILE A 146 -21.36 13.54 10.45
N ASN A 147 -21.04 14.44 11.39
CA ASN A 147 -19.74 14.46 12.04
C ASN A 147 -19.48 13.19 12.86
N GLU A 148 -20.43 12.70 13.62
CA GLU A 148 -20.30 11.45 14.39
C GLU A 148 -19.98 10.26 13.50
N VAL A 149 -20.70 10.09 12.38
CA VAL A 149 -20.45 9.01 11.41
C VAL A 149 -19.09 9.17 10.73
N TYR A 150 -18.71 10.39 10.38
CA TYR A 150 -17.42 10.69 9.78
C TYR A 150 -16.27 10.33 10.74
N GLU A 151 -16.30 10.82 11.98
CA GLU A 151 -15.25 10.56 12.99
C GLU A 151 -15.15 9.07 13.33
N ALA A 152 -16.28 8.37 13.49
CA ALA A 152 -16.29 6.93 13.70
C ALA A 152 -15.70 6.17 12.51
N SER A 153 -15.98 6.61 11.29
CA SER A 153 -15.42 6.02 10.07
C SER A 153 -13.89 6.23 9.98
N LYS A 154 -13.42 7.46 10.28
CA LYS A 154 -11.99 7.79 10.34
C LYS A 154 -11.25 6.99 11.41
N LYS A 155 -11.86 6.79 12.58
CA LYS A 155 -11.33 5.95 13.64
C LYS A 155 -11.16 4.50 13.19
N LEU A 156 -12.15 3.91 12.52
CA LEU A 156 -12.06 2.54 11.99
C LEU A 156 -11.07 2.42 10.85
N GLU A 157 -10.92 3.47 10.04
CA GLU A 157 -9.91 3.56 9.01
C GLU A 157 -8.49 3.58 9.60
N SER A 158 -8.24 4.33 10.68
CA SER A 158 -6.97 4.32 11.40
C SER A 158 -6.65 2.95 12.00
N PHE A 159 -7.64 2.22 12.54
CA PHE A 159 -7.45 0.85 13.00
C PHE A 159 -7.04 -0.09 11.88
N THR A 160 -7.63 0.08 10.70
CA THR A 160 -7.27 -0.70 9.51
C THR A 160 -5.83 -0.41 9.09
N GLN A 161 -5.40 0.86 9.12
CA GLN A 161 -4.02 1.25 8.82
C GLN A 161 -3.03 0.66 9.81
N THR A 162 -3.31 0.76 11.12
CA THR A 162 -2.47 0.17 12.18
C THR A 162 -2.33 -1.35 12.00
N ALA A 163 -3.42 -2.05 11.70
CA ALA A 163 -3.39 -3.48 11.40
C ALA A 163 -2.57 -3.78 10.13
N ALA A 164 -2.68 -2.94 9.11
CA ALA A 164 -1.90 -3.09 7.87
C ALA A 164 -0.40 -2.93 8.10
N ASP A 165 -0.01 -1.93 8.89
CA ASP A 165 1.40 -1.67 9.23
C ASP A 165 1.99 -2.80 10.07
N ALA A 166 1.26 -3.30 11.07
CA ALA A 166 1.67 -4.44 11.89
C ALA A 166 1.87 -5.71 11.04
N VAL A 167 0.89 -6.05 10.19
CA VAL A 167 1.00 -7.22 9.31
C VAL A 167 2.11 -7.05 8.28
N LYS A 168 2.29 -5.84 7.74
CA LYS A 168 3.39 -5.54 6.80
C LYS A 168 4.75 -5.80 7.45
N GLN A 169 4.97 -5.30 8.67
CA GLN A 169 6.21 -5.52 9.40
C GLN A 169 6.46 -7.02 9.67
N LEU A 170 5.43 -7.78 10.04
CA LEU A 170 5.51 -9.23 10.20
C LEU A 170 5.89 -9.94 8.89
N VAL A 171 5.29 -9.57 7.77
CA VAL A 171 5.58 -10.15 6.45
C VAL A 171 7.00 -9.80 5.99
N GLU A 172 7.45 -8.58 6.20
CA GLU A 172 8.83 -8.15 5.92
C GLU A 172 9.83 -8.97 6.76
N SER A 173 9.58 -9.11 8.06
CA SER A 173 10.38 -9.93 8.97
C SER A 173 10.42 -11.41 8.54
N LYS A 174 9.27 -11.96 8.12
CA LYS A 174 9.20 -13.34 7.59
C LYS A 174 10.05 -13.51 6.34
N THR A 175 10.05 -12.51 5.45
CA THR A 175 10.85 -12.52 4.22
C THR A 175 12.35 -12.52 4.53
N VAL A 176 12.77 -11.73 5.53
CA VAL A 176 14.15 -11.72 6.01
C VAL A 176 14.54 -13.09 6.59
N ALA A 177 13.72 -13.66 7.46
CA ALA A 177 13.98 -15.00 8.05
C ALA A 177 14.05 -16.10 6.98
N ASP A 178 13.22 -16.00 5.92
CA ASP A 178 13.24 -16.95 4.80
C ASP A 178 14.51 -16.82 3.98
N LYS A 179 14.99 -15.60 3.75
CA LYS A 179 16.25 -15.35 3.06
C LYS A 179 17.44 -15.96 3.81
N TYR A 180 17.58 -15.64 5.10
CA TYR A 180 18.66 -16.19 5.92
C TYR A 180 18.59 -17.71 6.03
N GLN A 181 17.41 -18.29 6.19
CA GLN A 181 17.24 -19.74 6.21
C GLN A 181 17.80 -20.40 4.93
N LYS A 182 17.57 -19.80 3.76
CA LYS A 182 18.06 -20.32 2.49
C LYS A 182 19.60 -20.16 2.37
N GLU A 183 20.10 -18.98 2.71
CA GLU A 183 21.55 -18.72 2.69
C GLU A 183 22.31 -19.66 3.60
N LEU A 184 21.87 -19.87 4.84
CA LEU A 184 22.49 -20.78 5.78
C LEU A 184 22.48 -22.24 5.29
N LYS A 185 21.39 -22.67 4.64
CA LYS A 185 21.32 -23.99 4.01
C LYS A 185 22.29 -24.16 2.85
N GLU A 186 22.45 -23.14 2.02
CA GLU A 186 23.37 -23.17 0.89
C GLU A 186 24.85 -23.14 1.31
N LEU A 187 25.17 -22.53 2.46
CA LEU A 187 26.52 -22.46 3.00
C LEU A 187 26.95 -23.79 3.63
N ASP A 188 26.22 -24.23 4.67
CA ASP A 188 26.48 -25.50 5.37
C ASP A 188 25.25 -25.86 6.25
N GLU A 189 24.43 -26.81 5.78
CA GLU A 189 23.20 -27.21 6.47
C GLU A 189 23.44 -27.83 7.83
N GLU A 190 24.52 -28.61 7.99
CA GLU A 190 24.83 -29.28 9.27
C GLU A 190 25.40 -28.30 10.29
N LYS A 191 26.29 -27.42 9.89
CA LYS A 191 26.89 -26.40 10.75
C LYS A 191 25.84 -25.42 11.30
N TYR A 192 24.87 -25.00 10.47
CA TYR A 192 23.86 -24.00 10.81
C TYR A 192 22.49 -24.59 11.12
N LYS A 193 22.41 -25.86 11.50
CA LYS A 193 21.17 -26.60 11.75
C LYS A 193 20.23 -25.91 12.75
N ASP A 194 20.80 -25.38 13.84
CA ASP A 194 20.03 -24.72 14.91
C ASP A 194 19.47 -23.38 14.44
N GLN A 195 20.23 -22.58 13.71
CA GLN A 195 19.81 -21.29 13.14
C GLN A 195 18.73 -21.50 12.05
N ILE A 196 18.87 -22.54 11.24
CA ILE A 196 17.88 -22.95 10.25
C ILE A 196 16.57 -23.34 10.93
N LYS A 197 16.66 -24.09 12.04
CA LYS A 197 15.50 -24.47 12.85
C LYS A 197 14.85 -23.23 13.50
N ALA A 198 15.65 -22.35 14.10
CA ALA A 198 15.17 -21.09 14.68
C ALA A 198 14.44 -20.23 13.63
N SER A 199 14.98 -20.12 12.41
CA SER A 199 14.33 -19.41 11.31
C SER A 199 12.98 -20.02 10.93
N LYS A 200 12.85 -21.36 10.93
CA LYS A 200 11.56 -22.03 10.71
C LYS A 200 10.56 -21.72 11.81
N ASP A 201 10.99 -21.73 13.07
CA ASP A 201 10.12 -21.50 14.21
C ASP A 201 9.66 -20.03 14.30
N ILE A 202 10.54 -19.08 13.97
CA ILE A 202 10.20 -17.66 13.81
C ILE A 202 9.14 -17.48 12.71
N LYS A 203 9.30 -18.10 11.56
CA LYS A 203 8.31 -18.01 10.48
C LYS A 203 6.94 -18.57 10.87
N LYS A 204 6.90 -19.68 11.61
CA LYS A 204 5.65 -20.25 12.15
C LYS A 204 4.99 -19.32 13.17
N ALA A 205 5.80 -18.72 14.07
CA ALA A 205 5.30 -17.75 15.04
C ALA A 205 4.69 -16.52 14.34
N ILE A 206 5.36 -15.99 13.32
CA ILE A 206 4.84 -14.89 12.49
C ILE A 206 3.50 -15.28 11.84
N ASP A 207 3.39 -16.48 11.24
CA ASP A 207 2.15 -16.93 10.60
C ASP A 207 1.00 -17.04 11.62
N SER A 208 1.30 -17.48 12.85
CA SER A 208 0.30 -17.56 13.92
C SER A 208 -0.20 -16.17 14.34
N ILE A 209 0.68 -15.15 14.35
CA ILE A 209 0.29 -13.78 14.68
C ILE A 209 -0.50 -13.16 13.52
N ILE A 210 -0.06 -13.33 12.27
CA ILE A 210 -0.79 -12.86 11.08
C ILE A 210 -2.21 -13.46 11.06
N ALA A 211 -2.39 -14.69 11.54
CA ALA A 211 -3.70 -15.32 11.63
C ALA A 211 -4.67 -14.58 12.57
N LEU A 212 -4.19 -13.88 13.60
CA LEU A 212 -5.05 -13.03 14.46
C LEU A 212 -5.68 -11.88 13.67
N TYR A 213 -4.94 -11.33 12.73
CA TYR A 213 -5.44 -10.23 11.88
C TYR A 213 -6.30 -10.70 10.72
N LEU A 214 -5.91 -11.79 10.03
CA LEU A 214 -6.47 -12.19 8.73
C LEU A 214 -7.17 -13.56 8.74
N GLY A 215 -7.10 -14.30 9.84
CA GLY A 215 -7.51 -15.70 9.92
C GLY A 215 -6.43 -16.66 9.42
N LYS A 216 -6.65 -17.95 9.55
CA LYS A 216 -5.77 -18.97 8.96
C LYS A 216 -5.94 -19.00 7.45
N GLU A 217 -4.84 -19.26 6.74
CA GLU A 217 -4.91 -19.45 5.29
C GLU A 217 -5.61 -20.78 4.98
N ASP A 218 -6.76 -20.69 4.33
CA ASP A 218 -7.51 -21.87 3.91
C ASP A 218 -7.22 -22.15 2.43
N LYS A 219 -6.55 -23.27 2.19
CA LYS A 219 -6.18 -23.71 0.83
C LYS A 219 -7.20 -24.69 0.21
N ARG A 220 -8.27 -25.02 0.95
CA ARG A 220 -9.31 -25.92 0.45
C ARG A 220 -10.09 -25.23 -0.67
N GLN A 221 -10.49 -26.02 -1.67
CA GLN A 221 -11.39 -25.55 -2.71
C GLN A 221 -12.84 -25.57 -2.20
N GLY A 222 -13.62 -24.58 -2.63
CA GLY A 222 -15.04 -24.46 -2.30
C GLY A 222 -15.35 -23.29 -1.36
N ILE A 223 -16.58 -23.26 -0.85
CA ILE A 223 -17.03 -22.22 0.07
C ILE A 223 -16.50 -22.57 1.46
N THR A 224 -15.41 -21.93 1.84
CA THR A 224 -14.81 -22.09 3.16
C THR A 224 -15.11 -20.87 4.01
N ARG A 225 -15.48 -21.11 5.26
CA ARG A 225 -15.68 -20.05 6.25
C ARG A 225 -14.64 -20.20 7.35
N ASN A 226 -13.86 -19.15 7.59
CA ASN A 226 -13.01 -19.11 8.77
C ASN A 226 -13.91 -18.92 10.00
N PRO A 227 -13.97 -19.90 10.92
CA PRO A 227 -14.80 -19.81 12.13
C PRO A 227 -14.20 -18.85 13.17
N GLU A 228 -12.92 -18.53 13.07
CA GLU A 228 -12.22 -17.70 14.06
C GLU A 228 -12.55 -16.21 13.84
N ILE A 229 -12.80 -15.50 14.93
CA ILE A 229 -12.96 -14.05 14.91
C ILE A 229 -11.58 -13.43 14.72
N THR A 230 -11.46 -12.48 13.80
CA THR A 230 -10.19 -11.79 13.51
C THR A 230 -10.34 -10.28 13.65
N VAL A 231 -9.20 -9.61 13.83
CA VAL A 231 -9.15 -8.13 13.82
C VAL A 231 -9.89 -7.54 12.63
N MET A 232 -9.61 -8.04 11.42
CA MET A 232 -10.24 -7.50 10.22
C MET A 232 -11.73 -7.80 10.11
N GLN A 233 -12.21 -8.89 10.69
CA GLN A 233 -13.66 -9.16 10.78
C GLN A 233 -14.33 -8.19 11.75
N ARG A 234 -13.73 -7.91 12.92
CA ARG A 234 -14.27 -6.94 13.89
C ARG A 234 -14.32 -5.53 13.30
N ILE A 235 -13.21 -5.06 12.72
CA ILE A 235 -13.15 -3.75 12.05
C ILE A 235 -14.15 -3.69 10.89
N GLY A 236 -14.21 -4.73 10.05
CA GLY A 236 -15.13 -4.80 8.90
C GLY A 236 -16.60 -4.78 9.31
N ASN A 237 -16.96 -5.47 10.38
CA ASN A 237 -18.32 -5.46 10.93
C ASN A 237 -18.67 -4.07 11.48
N ALA A 238 -17.80 -3.49 12.34
CA ALA A 238 -17.99 -2.13 12.86
C ALA A 238 -18.16 -1.10 11.72
N SER A 239 -17.27 -1.17 10.71
CA SER A 239 -17.33 -0.29 9.54
C SER A 239 -18.65 -0.44 8.75
N ARG A 240 -19.19 -1.66 8.64
CA ARG A 240 -20.47 -1.90 7.98
C ARG A 240 -21.60 -1.23 8.75
N TYR A 241 -21.64 -1.41 10.07
CA TYR A 241 -22.66 -0.80 10.92
C TYR A 241 -22.60 0.72 10.85
N VAL A 242 -21.42 1.33 11.03
CA VAL A 242 -21.21 2.78 10.96
C VAL A 242 -21.65 3.35 9.61
N ARG A 243 -21.22 2.75 8.50
CA ARG A 243 -21.51 3.25 7.13
C ARG A 243 -22.98 3.22 6.75
N THR A 244 -23.76 2.35 7.36
CA THR A 244 -25.22 2.29 7.10
C THR A 244 -26.00 3.34 7.86
N ARG A 245 -25.37 4.00 8.83
CA ARG A 245 -26.04 5.04 9.63
C ARG A 245 -26.14 6.37 8.89
N LYS A 246 -27.34 6.96 8.98
CA LYS A 246 -27.63 8.30 8.45
C LYS A 246 -27.97 9.29 9.56
N THR A 247 -28.35 8.81 10.74
CA THR A 247 -28.90 9.62 11.85
C THR A 247 -27.98 9.71 13.07
N GLY A 248 -26.67 9.44 12.87
CA GLY A 248 -25.69 9.44 13.95
C GLY A 248 -25.37 8.05 14.48
N ILE A 249 -24.43 7.99 15.44
CA ILE A 249 -23.91 6.76 16.03
C ILE A 249 -24.73 6.39 17.27
N THR A 250 -25.16 5.14 17.37
CA THR A 250 -25.91 4.62 18.52
C THR A 250 -25.04 3.71 19.40
N ALA A 251 -25.62 3.22 20.51
CA ALA A 251 -24.96 2.26 21.39
C ALA A 251 -24.48 1.00 20.65
N THR A 252 -25.22 0.55 19.62
CA THR A 252 -24.86 -0.63 18.84
C THR A 252 -23.54 -0.40 18.05
N GLU A 253 -23.42 0.72 17.35
CA GLU A 253 -22.20 1.05 16.62
C GLU A 253 -21.02 1.25 17.56
N ASN A 254 -21.23 1.92 18.70
CA ASN A 254 -20.22 2.09 19.73
C ASN A 254 -19.73 0.73 20.27
N GLN A 255 -20.65 -0.21 20.51
CA GLN A 255 -20.28 -1.57 20.94
C GLN A 255 -19.49 -2.32 19.86
N MET A 256 -19.85 -2.19 18.57
CA MET A 256 -19.09 -2.81 17.48
C MET A 256 -17.69 -2.20 17.35
N ILE A 257 -17.56 -0.89 17.53
CA ILE A 257 -16.26 -0.21 17.57
C ILE A 257 -15.43 -0.70 18.74
N GLN A 258 -16.04 -0.86 19.95
CA GLN A 258 -15.34 -1.37 21.11
C GLN A 258 -14.81 -2.78 20.88
N PHE A 259 -15.59 -3.68 20.31
CA PHE A 259 -15.11 -5.02 19.93
C PHE A 259 -13.92 -4.99 18.96
N ALA A 260 -13.88 -4.01 18.04
CA ALA A 260 -12.75 -3.85 17.15
C ALA A 260 -11.51 -3.31 17.89
N VAL A 261 -11.68 -2.40 18.85
CA VAL A 261 -10.61 -1.90 19.72
C VAL A 261 -9.99 -3.04 20.54
N ASP A 262 -10.82 -3.83 21.22
CA ASP A 262 -10.37 -4.90 22.09
C ASP A 262 -9.57 -5.96 21.32
N GLU A 263 -10.09 -6.39 20.17
CA GLU A 263 -9.44 -7.39 19.32
C GLU A 263 -8.10 -6.87 18.74
N LEU A 264 -8.09 -5.62 18.23
CA LEU A 264 -6.88 -4.99 17.70
C LEU A 264 -5.84 -4.81 18.80
N THR A 265 -6.23 -4.34 19.98
CA THR A 265 -5.31 -4.16 21.14
C THR A 265 -4.66 -5.47 21.54
N SER A 266 -5.45 -6.54 21.67
CA SER A 266 -4.94 -7.88 21.98
C SER A 266 -3.94 -8.37 20.91
N ALA A 267 -4.25 -8.19 19.62
CA ALA A 267 -3.37 -8.60 18.54
C ALA A 267 -2.06 -7.78 18.52
N LEU A 268 -2.13 -6.46 18.76
CA LEU A 268 -0.95 -5.59 18.83
C LEU A 268 -0.05 -5.94 20.03
N GLN A 269 -0.62 -6.26 21.19
CA GLN A 269 0.15 -6.72 22.37
C GLN A 269 0.94 -7.99 22.03
N LYS A 270 0.30 -8.99 21.40
CA LYS A 270 0.97 -10.22 20.95
C LYS A 270 2.04 -9.96 19.89
N THR A 271 1.80 -9.02 18.99
CA THR A 271 2.76 -8.60 17.96
C THR A 271 4.00 -7.95 18.60
N ASN A 272 3.79 -7.04 19.56
CA ASN A 272 4.88 -6.37 20.28
C ASN A 272 5.69 -7.34 21.14
N ALA A 273 5.01 -8.25 21.86
CA ALA A 273 5.67 -9.30 22.63
C ALA A 273 6.54 -10.19 21.72
N PHE A 274 6.03 -10.60 20.56
CA PHE A 274 6.82 -11.35 19.57
C PHE A 274 8.08 -10.62 19.15
N PHE A 275 7.99 -9.34 18.81
CA PHE A 275 9.16 -8.57 18.37
C PHE A 275 10.21 -8.42 19.48
N ASN A 276 9.77 -8.24 20.73
CA ASN A 276 10.66 -8.06 21.87
C ASN A 276 11.28 -9.40 22.34
N GLU A 277 10.48 -10.46 22.45
CA GLU A 277 10.88 -11.70 23.12
C GLU A 277 11.42 -12.77 22.17
N LYS A 278 10.99 -12.75 20.88
CA LYS A 278 11.39 -13.78 19.91
C LYS A 278 12.21 -13.23 18.76
N TRP A 279 11.73 -12.14 18.14
CA TRP A 279 12.41 -11.59 16.97
C TRP A 279 13.74 -10.93 17.30
N LYS A 280 13.82 -10.14 18.37
CA LYS A 280 15.06 -9.47 18.80
C LYS A 280 16.17 -10.47 19.12
N PRO A 281 15.99 -11.49 19.98
CA PRO A 281 17.02 -12.51 20.22
C PRO A 281 17.42 -13.29 18.95
N TYR A 282 16.44 -13.65 18.11
CA TYR A 282 16.70 -14.31 16.83
C TYR A 282 17.58 -13.45 15.93
N ARG A 283 17.28 -12.17 15.79
CA ARG A 283 18.07 -11.22 15.00
C ARG A 283 19.50 -11.14 15.54
N GLU A 284 19.69 -10.96 16.84
CA GLU A 284 20.98 -10.87 17.49
C GLU A 284 21.82 -12.17 17.30
N GLU A 285 21.17 -13.33 17.27
CA GLU A 285 21.83 -14.61 17.02
C GLU A 285 22.29 -14.73 15.56
N ILE A 286 21.44 -14.35 14.59
CA ILE A 286 21.78 -14.36 13.18
C ILE A 286 22.88 -13.33 12.85
N GLU A 287 22.85 -12.13 13.44
CA GLU A 287 23.86 -11.07 13.22
C GLU A 287 25.23 -11.46 13.78
N LYS A 288 25.32 -12.38 14.74
CA LYS A 288 26.60 -12.95 15.21
C LYS A 288 27.25 -13.92 14.23
N GLN A 289 26.46 -14.47 13.31
CA GLN A 289 26.98 -15.36 12.30
C GLN A 289 27.68 -14.54 11.21
N ASP A 290 28.95 -14.78 10.98
CA ASP A 290 29.72 -14.14 9.88
C ASP A 290 29.31 -14.77 8.54
N VAL A 291 28.10 -14.45 8.12
CA VAL A 291 27.53 -14.93 6.86
C VAL A 291 27.79 -13.89 5.78
N SER A 292 28.91 -14.05 5.08
CA SER A 292 29.22 -13.23 3.92
C SER A 292 28.39 -13.70 2.71
N PRO A 293 27.67 -12.81 2.01
CA PRO A 293 27.01 -13.16 0.76
C PRO A 293 28.00 -13.34 -0.40
N PHE A 294 29.27 -13.00 -0.19
CA PHE A 294 30.33 -13.13 -1.20
C PHE A 294 30.95 -14.51 -1.09
N LYS A 295 30.95 -15.26 -2.21
CA LYS A 295 31.70 -16.51 -2.35
C LYS A 295 33.15 -16.18 -2.67
N GLU A 296 34.07 -16.97 -2.17
CA GLU A 296 35.49 -16.88 -2.59
C GLU A 296 35.59 -17.04 -4.10
N THR A 297 36.31 -16.13 -4.73
CA THR A 297 36.55 -16.18 -6.17
C THR A 297 37.75 -17.10 -6.46
N LYS A 298 37.56 -18.05 -7.38
CA LYS A 298 38.68 -18.87 -7.91
C LYS A 298 39.34 -18.09 -9.02
N THR A 299 40.69 -18.15 -9.03
CA THR A 299 41.48 -17.71 -10.18
C THR A 299 41.51 -18.81 -11.23
N PHE A 300 41.27 -18.47 -12.48
CA PHE A 300 41.36 -19.39 -13.61
C PHE A 300 42.62 -19.05 -14.41
N SER A 301 43.43 -20.04 -14.72
CA SER A 301 44.54 -19.97 -15.67
C SER A 301 44.31 -20.96 -16.79
N LEU A 302 44.73 -20.60 -18.01
CA LEU A 302 44.87 -21.57 -19.11
C LEU A 302 46.26 -22.21 -18.94
N ASP A 303 46.30 -23.54 -18.71
CA ASP A 303 47.51 -24.33 -18.77
C ASP A 303 47.92 -24.57 -20.22
#